data_fd09f9e82c154cc2b45d0a4dc277d845
#
_entry.id   fd09f9e82c154cc2b45d0a4dc277d845
#
_cell.length_a   1.000
_cell.length_b   1.000
_cell.length_c   1.000
_cell.angle_alpha   90.00
_cell.angle_beta   90.00
_cell.angle_gamma   90.00
#
_symmetry.space_group_name_H-M   'P 1'
#
loop_
_entity.id
_entity.type
_entity.pdbx_description
1 polymer ?
#
loop_
_entity_poly.entity_id
_entity_poly.type
_entity_poly.pdbx_seq_one_letter_code
_entity_poly.pdbx_strand_id
1 'polypeptide(L)'
;MEANLQAYEKDMIRELRQAGVLVSDTQSVVGGLGFLFPGHGTHSSTMFDTYLKGSSSAGKLIEMADEVVNERCGFRLTDAVRGNARFPIEHPCVTQPAIFTAALGGALMAEECSLHPSLLVGHSLGEYAALVCSGVLTAETGLRMVIDRAECVADIPQDRRGAMLAVLLDEDTQIAVVRRAVATHASRGPISVGVINSPRQVVVSGEHELVISCREELKRSGVSSTLLPIGVGFHSAVLAEAVAPFEERLKQYSWTAPMTPVVSSVFGGYVDSDSLEALPSLLAAQLITQFDFRDSLKVAQDAGVDMYLDCGPRSVLSKLVSSQTNLGDVSVTHLDYGPA
;
A
#
# COMPACT_ATOMS: atom_id res chain seq x y z
N MET A 1 0.37 -28.71 -19.85
CA MET A 1 -0.02 -27.45 -19.21
C MET A 1 1.09 -26.98 -18.27
N GLU A 2 1.58 -27.81 -17.33
CA GLU A 2 2.70 -27.50 -16.44
C GLU A 2 4.00 -27.04 -17.16
N ALA A 3 4.39 -27.72 -18.24
CA ALA A 3 5.60 -27.35 -19.00
C ALA A 3 5.52 -25.95 -19.62
N ASN A 4 4.32 -25.49 -20.03
CA ASN A 4 4.12 -24.17 -20.58
C ASN A 4 4.16 -23.08 -19.49
N LEU A 5 3.71 -23.38 -18.28
CA LEU A 5 3.74 -22.46 -17.15
C LEU A 5 5.15 -22.27 -16.59
N GLN A 6 5.94 -23.35 -16.48
CA GLN A 6 7.36 -23.26 -16.12
C GLN A 6 8.19 -22.49 -17.15
N ALA A 7 7.83 -22.61 -18.44
CA ALA A 7 8.47 -21.82 -19.49
C ALA A 7 8.13 -20.32 -19.38
N TYR A 8 6.85 -20.01 -19.10
CA TYR A 8 6.37 -18.63 -18.89
C TYR A 8 7.06 -17.98 -17.68
N GLU A 9 7.16 -18.68 -16.56
CA GLU A 9 7.85 -18.18 -15.36
C GLU A 9 9.34 -17.86 -15.64
N LYS A 10 10.06 -18.76 -16.32
CA LYS A 10 11.45 -18.56 -16.70
C LYS A 10 11.63 -17.38 -17.67
N ASP A 11 10.71 -17.23 -18.61
CA ASP A 11 10.72 -16.13 -19.57
C ASP A 11 10.44 -14.80 -18.86
N MET A 12 9.47 -14.77 -17.91
CA MET A 12 9.19 -13.61 -17.07
C MET A 12 10.42 -13.14 -16.29
N ILE A 13 11.08 -14.04 -15.55
CA ILE A 13 12.30 -13.71 -14.78
C ILE A 13 13.41 -13.22 -15.71
N ARG A 14 13.56 -13.84 -16.88
CA ARG A 14 14.54 -13.43 -17.88
C ARG A 14 14.28 -12.02 -18.39
N GLU A 15 13.03 -11.69 -18.71
CA GLU A 15 12.65 -10.37 -19.23
C GLU A 15 12.86 -9.28 -18.19
N LEU A 16 12.45 -9.51 -16.93
CA LEU A 16 12.70 -8.59 -15.83
C LEU A 16 14.20 -8.34 -15.60
N ARG A 17 15.03 -9.39 -15.66
CA ARG A 17 16.49 -9.25 -15.55
C ARG A 17 17.09 -8.50 -16.74
N GLN A 18 16.59 -8.73 -17.97
CA GLN A 18 17.04 -8.01 -19.17
C GLN A 18 16.65 -6.52 -19.13
N ALA A 19 15.52 -6.18 -18.51
CA ALA A 19 15.11 -4.81 -18.27
C ALA A 19 15.91 -4.10 -17.15
N GLY A 20 16.90 -4.79 -16.55
CA GLY A 20 17.69 -4.25 -15.44
C GLY A 20 16.97 -4.27 -14.09
N VAL A 21 15.90 -5.04 -14.00
CA VAL A 21 15.13 -5.26 -12.77
C VAL A 21 15.56 -6.59 -12.16
N LEU A 22 16.06 -6.56 -10.92
CA LEU A 22 16.38 -7.78 -10.19
C LEU A 22 15.11 -8.35 -9.56
N VAL A 23 14.95 -9.65 -9.67
CA VAL A 23 13.78 -10.39 -9.15
C VAL A 23 14.27 -11.45 -8.18
N SER A 24 13.62 -11.59 -7.04
CA SER A 24 13.90 -12.67 -6.09
C SER A 24 13.62 -14.04 -6.72
N ASP A 25 14.32 -15.08 -6.28
CA ASP A 25 14.07 -16.45 -6.75
C ASP A 25 12.64 -16.87 -6.43
N THR A 26 11.92 -17.36 -7.46
CA THR A 26 10.58 -17.91 -7.35
C THR A 26 10.63 -19.42 -7.45
N GLN A 27 9.75 -20.10 -6.73
CA GLN A 27 9.49 -21.54 -6.94
C GLN A 27 8.48 -21.69 -8.09
N SER A 28 8.51 -22.81 -8.79
CA SER A 28 7.60 -23.08 -9.91
C SER A 28 6.13 -23.04 -9.49
N VAL A 29 5.32 -22.30 -10.22
CA VAL A 29 3.94 -21.95 -9.89
C VAL A 29 2.99 -22.37 -11.02
N VAL A 30 1.80 -22.79 -10.65
CA VAL A 30 0.72 -23.22 -11.56
C VAL A 30 -0.51 -22.36 -11.27
N GLY A 31 -0.58 -21.12 -11.82
CA GLY A 31 -1.77 -20.29 -11.59
C GLY A 31 -1.67 -18.83 -12.08
N GLY A 32 -2.51 -17.97 -11.51
CA GLY A 32 -2.63 -16.56 -11.91
C GLY A 32 -1.61 -15.64 -11.26
N LEU A 33 -1.24 -14.57 -11.98
CA LEU A 33 -0.35 -13.52 -11.48
C LEU A 33 -1.15 -12.39 -10.82
N GLY A 34 -0.88 -12.11 -9.54
CA GLY A 34 -1.43 -10.97 -8.81
C GLY A 34 -0.40 -9.83 -8.69
N PHE A 35 -0.81 -8.60 -8.95
CA PHE A 35 0.02 -7.43 -8.61
C PHE A 35 -0.36 -6.90 -7.25
N LEU A 36 0.66 -6.61 -6.43
CA LEU A 36 0.51 -6.04 -5.09
C LEU A 36 0.97 -4.58 -5.09
N PHE A 37 0.13 -3.69 -4.57
CA PHE A 37 0.41 -2.27 -4.48
C PHE A 37 0.55 -1.85 -3.03
N PRO A 38 1.75 -1.44 -2.58
CA PRO A 38 2.00 -1.13 -1.18
C PRO A 38 1.47 0.25 -0.77
N GLY A 39 1.27 0.39 0.53
CA GLY A 39 1.01 1.66 1.20
C GLY A 39 2.24 2.24 1.90
N HIS A 40 1.98 2.95 3.00
CA HIS A 40 3.02 3.60 3.80
C HIS A 40 4.11 2.64 4.30
N GLY A 41 5.33 3.18 4.46
CA GLY A 41 6.50 2.42 4.91
C GLY A 41 7.46 2.01 3.79
N THR A 42 7.14 2.32 2.54
CA THR A 42 7.93 1.94 1.36
C THR A 42 8.73 3.11 0.75
N HIS A 43 8.54 4.34 1.22
CA HIS A 43 9.23 5.52 0.70
C HIS A 43 10.72 5.53 1.02
N SER A 44 11.50 6.09 0.11
CA SER A 44 12.93 6.40 0.27
C SER A 44 13.31 7.55 -0.68
N SER A 45 14.42 8.23 -0.40
CA SER A 45 14.91 9.34 -1.25
C SER A 45 15.32 8.91 -2.67
N THR A 46 15.54 7.63 -2.88
CA THR A 46 15.96 7.03 -4.16
C THR A 46 14.86 6.26 -4.87
N MET A 47 13.62 6.29 -4.35
CA MET A 47 12.54 5.42 -4.83
C MET A 47 12.16 5.59 -6.31
N PHE A 48 12.54 6.68 -6.96
CA PHE A 48 12.29 6.92 -8.38
C PHE A 48 13.48 6.61 -9.29
N ASP A 49 14.67 6.35 -8.74
CA ASP A 49 15.91 6.28 -9.53
C ASP A 49 15.91 5.13 -10.54
N THR A 50 15.35 3.98 -10.18
CA THR A 50 15.24 2.83 -11.09
C THR A 50 14.25 3.09 -12.22
N TYR A 51 13.10 3.70 -11.91
CA TYR A 51 12.09 4.03 -12.92
C TYR A 51 12.59 5.01 -13.95
N LEU A 52 13.32 6.05 -13.54
CA LEU A 52 13.89 7.06 -14.42
C LEU A 52 14.97 6.50 -15.36
N LYS A 53 15.60 5.38 -15.00
CA LYS A 53 16.66 4.73 -15.79
C LYS A 53 16.14 3.59 -16.66
N GLY A 54 15.13 2.87 -16.20
CA GLY A 54 14.75 1.57 -16.74
C GLY A 54 13.42 1.52 -17.51
N SER A 55 12.56 2.54 -17.40
CA SER A 55 11.24 2.51 -18.01
C SER A 55 10.83 3.85 -18.60
N SER A 56 10.41 3.84 -19.86
CA SER A 56 9.92 5.05 -20.52
C SER A 56 8.53 5.44 -20.04
N SER A 57 7.67 4.48 -19.72
CA SER A 57 6.31 4.71 -19.23
C SER A 57 6.32 5.22 -17.79
N ALA A 58 7.14 4.62 -16.92
CA ALA A 58 7.31 5.10 -15.56
C ALA A 58 7.98 6.49 -15.51
N GLY A 59 8.90 6.79 -16.42
CA GLY A 59 9.49 8.13 -16.57
C GLY A 59 8.43 9.19 -16.87
N LYS A 60 7.56 8.95 -17.85
CA LYS A 60 6.43 9.84 -18.18
C LYS A 60 5.43 9.98 -17.04
N LEU A 61 5.17 8.89 -16.31
CA LEU A 61 4.33 8.93 -15.11
C LEU A 61 4.92 9.86 -14.05
N ILE A 62 6.22 9.81 -13.80
CA ILE A 62 6.91 10.67 -12.84
C ILE A 62 6.89 12.14 -13.29
N GLU A 63 7.07 12.41 -14.59
CA GLU A 63 6.94 13.76 -15.16
C GLU A 63 5.52 14.32 -14.94
N MET A 64 4.49 13.54 -15.26
CA MET A 64 3.10 13.90 -14.98
C MET A 64 2.86 14.14 -13.47
N ALA A 65 3.42 13.29 -12.61
CA ALA A 65 3.28 13.44 -11.17
C ALA A 65 3.96 14.74 -10.66
N ASP A 66 5.12 15.10 -11.21
CA ASP A 66 5.80 16.37 -10.93
C ASP A 66 4.93 17.57 -11.31
N GLU A 67 4.28 17.52 -12.49
CA GLU A 67 3.41 18.60 -12.97
C GLU A 67 2.18 18.76 -12.08
N VAL A 68 1.47 17.67 -11.78
CA VAL A 68 0.25 17.67 -10.97
C VAL A 68 0.54 18.11 -9.52
N VAL A 69 1.61 17.59 -8.91
CA VAL A 69 2.01 17.99 -7.54
C VAL A 69 2.47 19.44 -7.51
N ASN A 70 3.19 19.92 -8.54
CA ASN A 70 3.58 21.31 -8.61
C ASN A 70 2.40 22.26 -8.78
N GLU A 71 1.41 21.89 -9.60
CA GLU A 71 0.16 22.65 -9.75
C GLU A 71 -0.59 22.81 -8.41
N ARG A 72 -0.71 21.71 -7.66
CA ARG A 72 -1.54 21.65 -6.44
C ARG A 72 -0.79 22.11 -5.18
N CYS A 73 0.48 21.73 -5.05
CA CYS A 73 1.26 21.89 -3.83
C CYS A 73 2.42 22.88 -3.95
N GLY A 74 2.77 23.35 -5.16
CA GLY A 74 3.81 24.34 -5.42
C GLY A 74 5.23 23.80 -5.30
N PHE A 75 5.46 22.49 -5.53
CA PHE A 75 6.78 21.86 -5.58
C PHE A 75 6.77 20.65 -6.49
N ARG A 76 7.91 20.28 -7.06
CA ARG A 76 8.04 19.04 -7.81
C ARG A 76 8.18 17.84 -6.87
N LEU A 77 7.46 16.75 -7.16
CA LEU A 77 7.48 15.55 -6.34
C LEU A 77 8.88 14.93 -6.25
N THR A 78 9.59 14.88 -7.37
CA THR A 78 10.98 14.38 -7.44
C THR A 78 11.94 15.17 -6.56
N ASP A 79 11.80 16.49 -6.49
CA ASP A 79 12.61 17.35 -5.61
C ASP A 79 12.28 17.09 -4.14
N ALA A 80 10.98 16.95 -3.80
CA ALA A 80 10.54 16.68 -2.44
C ALA A 80 11.01 15.32 -1.93
N VAL A 81 10.94 14.28 -2.76
CA VAL A 81 11.44 12.94 -2.43
C VAL A 81 12.94 12.95 -2.13
N ARG A 82 13.72 13.77 -2.84
CA ARG A 82 15.17 13.96 -2.61
C ARG A 82 15.51 14.90 -1.47
N GLY A 83 14.52 15.45 -0.78
CA GLY A 83 14.71 16.39 0.33
C GLY A 83 15.01 17.85 -0.12
N ASN A 84 14.73 18.21 -1.37
CA ASN A 84 14.98 19.52 -1.95
C ASN A 84 13.72 20.40 -2.02
N ALA A 85 12.69 20.12 -1.20
CA ALA A 85 11.46 20.92 -1.13
C ALA A 85 11.18 21.38 0.31
N ARG A 86 10.16 22.25 0.46
CA ARG A 86 9.78 22.82 1.76
C ARG A 86 9.24 21.80 2.77
N PHE A 87 8.74 20.66 2.30
CA PHE A 87 8.22 19.58 3.13
C PHE A 87 9.17 18.39 3.16
N PRO A 88 9.37 17.75 4.32
CA PRO A 88 10.14 16.52 4.41
C PRO A 88 9.38 15.37 3.73
N ILE A 89 10.10 14.29 3.40
CA ILE A 89 9.52 13.13 2.70
C ILE A 89 8.39 12.46 3.50
N GLU A 90 8.40 12.57 4.82
CA GLU A 90 7.37 12.03 5.72
C GLU A 90 6.07 12.87 5.71
N HIS A 91 6.08 14.06 5.12
CA HIS A 91 4.87 14.90 5.05
C HIS A 91 3.82 14.22 4.17
N PRO A 92 2.53 14.15 4.59
CA PRO A 92 1.48 13.45 3.81
C PRO A 92 1.41 13.84 2.34
N CYS A 93 1.53 15.14 2.02
CA CYS A 93 1.50 15.66 0.64
C CYS A 93 2.76 15.31 -0.19
N VAL A 94 3.78 14.72 0.41
CA VAL A 94 4.96 14.17 -0.29
C VAL A 94 4.89 12.64 -0.31
N THR A 95 4.74 12.01 0.86
CA THR A 95 4.79 10.55 1.00
C THR A 95 3.71 9.85 0.18
N GLN A 96 2.46 10.31 0.25
CA GLN A 96 1.36 9.60 -0.39
C GLN A 96 1.45 9.68 -1.92
N PRO A 97 1.61 10.86 -2.57
CA PRO A 97 1.85 10.93 -4.00
C PRO A 97 3.09 10.14 -4.46
N ALA A 98 4.18 10.16 -3.67
CA ALA A 98 5.39 9.44 -4.02
C ALA A 98 5.20 7.92 -4.02
N ILE A 99 4.56 7.36 -2.99
CA ILE A 99 4.27 5.92 -2.91
C ILE A 99 3.33 5.48 -4.03
N PHE A 100 2.26 6.25 -4.29
CA PHE A 100 1.33 5.99 -5.39
C PHE A 100 2.06 5.96 -6.73
N THR A 101 2.86 6.99 -7.03
CA THR A 101 3.61 7.10 -8.29
C THR A 101 4.61 5.96 -8.44
N ALA A 102 5.32 5.59 -7.37
CA ALA A 102 6.28 4.49 -7.41
C ALA A 102 5.59 3.14 -7.62
N ALA A 103 4.50 2.87 -6.90
CA ALA A 103 3.77 1.61 -7.02
C ALA A 103 3.16 1.43 -8.42
N LEU A 104 2.57 2.49 -8.98
CA LEU A 104 2.08 2.47 -10.36
C LEU A 104 3.21 2.38 -11.38
N GLY A 105 4.35 3.04 -11.13
CA GLY A 105 5.56 2.93 -11.95
C GLY A 105 6.09 1.50 -12.02
N GLY A 106 6.05 0.77 -10.90
CA GLY A 106 6.41 -0.65 -10.87
C GLY A 106 5.49 -1.52 -11.72
N ALA A 107 4.17 -1.30 -11.67
CA ALA A 107 3.22 -2.01 -12.52
C ALA A 107 3.48 -1.72 -14.02
N LEU A 108 3.72 -0.46 -14.41
CA LEU A 108 4.04 -0.09 -15.79
C LEU A 108 5.34 -0.75 -16.27
N MET A 109 6.37 -0.84 -15.42
CA MET A 109 7.60 -1.58 -15.78
C MET A 109 7.34 -3.06 -15.98
N ALA A 110 6.50 -3.68 -15.15
CA ALA A 110 6.11 -5.07 -15.32
C ALA A 110 5.34 -5.28 -16.65
N GLU A 111 4.42 -4.38 -16.98
CA GLU A 111 3.67 -4.42 -18.24
C GLU A 111 4.58 -4.23 -19.48
N GLU A 112 5.59 -3.36 -19.39
CA GLU A 112 6.62 -3.23 -20.46
C GLU A 112 7.39 -4.54 -20.67
N CYS A 113 7.48 -5.39 -19.63
CA CYS A 113 8.03 -6.75 -19.70
C CYS A 113 6.98 -7.83 -20.08
N SER A 114 5.81 -7.43 -20.57
CA SER A 114 4.71 -8.31 -20.95
C SER A 114 4.10 -9.11 -19.79
N LEU A 115 4.27 -8.63 -18.55
CA LEU A 115 3.61 -9.19 -17.37
C LEU A 115 2.24 -8.56 -17.20
N HIS A 116 1.19 -9.36 -17.27
CA HIS A 116 -0.18 -8.89 -17.14
C HIS A 116 -0.85 -9.56 -15.94
N PRO A 117 -1.34 -8.78 -14.96
CA PRO A 117 -1.97 -9.34 -13.79
C PRO A 117 -3.36 -9.92 -14.12
N SER A 118 -3.69 -11.04 -13.51
CA SER A 118 -5.05 -11.58 -13.49
C SER A 118 -5.90 -10.96 -12.38
N LEU A 119 -5.24 -10.36 -11.36
CA LEU A 119 -5.87 -9.74 -10.22
C LEU A 119 -4.95 -8.70 -9.57
N LEU A 120 -5.55 -7.67 -9.00
CA LEU A 120 -4.84 -6.55 -8.34
C LEU A 120 -5.23 -6.49 -6.87
N VAL A 121 -4.26 -6.30 -5.99
CA VAL A 121 -4.47 -6.16 -4.54
C VAL A 121 -3.76 -4.92 -4.03
N GLY A 122 -4.53 -3.98 -3.51
CA GLY A 122 -3.99 -2.78 -2.87
C GLY A 122 -3.86 -2.97 -1.35
N HIS A 123 -2.77 -2.49 -0.77
CA HIS A 123 -2.61 -2.40 0.68
C HIS A 123 -2.79 -0.94 1.12
N SER A 124 -3.94 -0.61 1.72
CA SER A 124 -4.25 0.75 2.15
C SER A 124 -4.12 1.76 0.99
N LEU A 125 -3.19 2.71 1.07
CA LEU A 125 -2.91 3.69 0.01
C LEU A 125 -2.66 3.03 -1.37
N GLY A 126 -2.11 1.83 -1.40
CA GLY A 126 -1.87 1.09 -2.65
C GLY A 126 -3.15 0.76 -3.43
N GLU A 127 -4.32 0.81 -2.80
CA GLU A 127 -5.61 0.59 -3.46
C GLU A 127 -5.86 1.61 -4.58
N TYR A 128 -5.40 2.85 -4.44
CA TYR A 128 -5.52 3.87 -5.50
C TYR A 128 -4.70 3.52 -6.74
N ALA A 129 -3.50 2.96 -6.57
CA ALA A 129 -2.69 2.48 -7.69
C ALA A 129 -3.32 1.22 -8.34
N ALA A 130 -3.89 0.32 -7.54
CA ALA A 130 -4.64 -0.83 -8.05
C ALA A 130 -5.87 -0.39 -8.86
N LEU A 131 -6.64 0.60 -8.41
CA LEU A 131 -7.78 1.17 -9.15
C LEU A 131 -7.37 1.81 -10.47
N VAL A 132 -6.21 2.46 -10.53
CA VAL A 132 -5.66 2.98 -11.80
C VAL A 132 -5.25 1.84 -12.72
N CYS A 133 -4.50 0.87 -12.22
CA CYS A 133 -4.02 -0.27 -13.02
C CYS A 133 -5.19 -1.12 -13.56
N SER A 134 -6.33 -1.18 -12.84
CA SER A 134 -7.55 -1.85 -13.29
C SER A 134 -8.34 -1.09 -14.36
N GLY A 135 -8.01 0.18 -14.62
CA GLY A 135 -8.74 1.06 -15.52
C GLY A 135 -9.95 1.78 -14.90
N VAL A 136 -10.19 1.65 -13.60
CA VAL A 136 -11.26 2.41 -12.88
C VAL A 136 -10.98 3.90 -12.93
N LEU A 137 -9.73 4.31 -12.89
CA LEU A 137 -9.25 5.68 -12.88
C LEU A 137 -8.10 5.88 -13.89
N THR A 138 -7.92 7.10 -14.39
CA THR A 138 -6.66 7.47 -15.04
C THR A 138 -5.56 7.69 -14.00
N ALA A 139 -4.29 7.60 -14.40
CA ALA A 139 -3.14 7.86 -13.52
C ALA A 139 -3.19 9.26 -12.90
N GLU A 140 -3.53 10.28 -13.70
CA GLU A 140 -3.68 11.65 -13.22
C GLU A 140 -4.83 11.78 -12.21
N THR A 141 -5.99 11.18 -12.49
CA THR A 141 -7.14 11.21 -11.57
C THR A 141 -6.79 10.53 -10.25
N GLY A 142 -6.18 9.35 -10.30
CA GLY A 142 -5.74 8.64 -9.09
C GLY A 142 -4.74 9.45 -8.26
N LEU A 143 -3.80 10.13 -8.91
CA LEU A 143 -2.85 11.02 -8.23
C LEU A 143 -3.53 12.21 -7.58
N ARG A 144 -4.47 12.88 -8.27
CA ARG A 144 -5.26 13.99 -7.71
C ARG A 144 -6.07 13.56 -6.49
N MET A 145 -6.68 12.37 -6.51
CA MET A 145 -7.37 11.78 -5.34
C MET A 145 -6.41 11.52 -4.17
N VAL A 146 -5.21 11.02 -4.45
CA VAL A 146 -4.18 10.78 -3.42
C VAL A 146 -3.69 12.11 -2.82
N ILE A 147 -3.58 13.17 -3.62
CA ILE A 147 -3.27 14.51 -3.12
C ILE A 147 -4.42 15.03 -2.25
N ASP A 148 -5.67 14.89 -2.68
CA ASP A 148 -6.85 15.28 -1.89
C ASP A 148 -6.87 14.55 -0.53
N ARG A 149 -6.57 13.24 -0.52
CA ARG A 149 -6.41 12.45 0.71
C ARG A 149 -5.31 13.01 1.61
N ALA A 150 -4.17 13.34 1.02
CA ALA A 150 -3.01 13.86 1.75
C ALA A 150 -3.28 15.24 2.35
N GLU A 151 -3.94 16.14 1.61
CA GLU A 151 -4.36 17.46 2.06
C GLU A 151 -5.35 17.38 3.23
N CYS A 152 -6.42 16.56 3.11
CA CYS A 152 -7.38 16.37 4.19
C CYS A 152 -6.73 15.84 5.47
N VAL A 153 -5.74 14.96 5.36
CA VAL A 153 -4.96 14.50 6.52
C VAL A 153 -4.04 15.60 7.03
N ALA A 154 -3.42 16.40 6.14
CA ALA A 154 -2.52 17.48 6.52
C ALA A 154 -3.24 18.67 7.16
N ASP A 155 -4.54 18.85 6.92
CA ASP A 155 -5.37 19.87 7.55
C ASP A 155 -5.60 19.60 9.05
N ILE A 156 -5.49 18.35 9.50
CA ILE A 156 -5.47 18.02 10.93
C ILE A 156 -4.14 18.51 11.52
N PRO A 157 -4.13 19.22 12.66
CA PRO A 157 -2.90 19.64 13.35
C PRO A 157 -1.94 18.47 13.58
N GLN A 158 -0.63 18.67 13.38
CA GLN A 158 0.36 17.59 13.39
C GLN A 158 0.37 16.80 14.71
N ASP A 159 0.18 17.44 15.83
CA ASP A 159 0.11 16.86 17.17
C ASP A 159 -1.17 15.99 17.38
N ARG A 160 -2.18 16.16 16.54
CA ARG A 160 -3.45 15.42 16.58
C ARG A 160 -3.54 14.32 15.52
N ARG A 161 -2.60 14.21 14.61
CA ARG A 161 -2.61 13.18 13.54
C ARG A 161 -2.35 11.77 14.05
N GLY A 162 -1.86 11.63 15.29
CA GLY A 162 -1.60 10.34 15.90
C GLY A 162 -0.30 9.66 15.44
N ALA A 163 -0.25 8.35 15.66
CA ALA A 163 0.92 7.52 15.34
C ALA A 163 0.52 6.09 15.00
N MET A 164 1.49 5.34 14.43
CA MET A 164 1.35 3.92 14.13
C MET A 164 2.52 3.13 14.74
N LEU A 165 2.22 1.94 15.27
CA LEU A 165 3.16 1.04 15.92
C LEU A 165 3.08 -0.34 15.24
N ALA A 166 4.11 -0.74 14.53
CA ALA A 166 4.23 -2.11 14.03
C ALA A 166 4.59 -3.04 15.20
N VAL A 167 3.81 -4.09 15.38
CA VAL A 167 3.99 -5.09 16.43
C VAL A 167 4.29 -6.42 15.78
N LEU A 168 5.44 -7.01 16.14
CA LEU A 168 5.86 -8.32 15.66
C LEU A 168 5.39 -9.39 16.63
N LEU A 169 4.79 -10.44 16.10
CA LEU A 169 4.24 -11.56 16.83
C LEU A 169 5.07 -12.82 16.55
N ASP A 170 5.45 -13.54 17.59
CA ASP A 170 6.14 -14.83 17.46
C ASP A 170 5.13 -15.96 17.18
N GLU A 171 3.91 -15.81 17.72
CA GLU A 171 2.82 -16.77 17.60
C GLU A 171 1.48 -16.08 17.35
N ASP A 172 0.53 -16.75 16.68
CA ASP A 172 -0.83 -16.24 16.41
C ASP A 172 -1.60 -15.85 17.69
N THR A 173 -1.31 -16.50 18.80
CA THR A 173 -1.94 -16.24 20.12
C THR A 173 -1.59 -14.86 20.68
N GLN A 174 -0.46 -14.28 20.28
CA GLN A 174 -0.02 -12.98 20.79
C GLN A 174 -0.86 -11.81 20.33
N ILE A 175 -1.66 -11.95 19.26
CA ILE A 175 -2.63 -10.92 18.86
C ILE A 175 -3.62 -10.59 19.99
N ALA A 176 -3.97 -11.57 20.84
CA ALA A 176 -4.80 -11.35 22.01
C ALA A 176 -4.11 -10.45 23.06
N VAL A 177 -2.80 -10.53 23.19
CA VAL A 177 -2.01 -9.64 24.06
C VAL A 177 -2.06 -8.21 23.53
N VAL A 178 -1.90 -8.02 22.21
CA VAL A 178 -2.00 -6.71 21.57
C VAL A 178 -3.40 -6.11 21.74
N ARG A 179 -4.44 -6.88 21.48
CA ARG A 179 -5.84 -6.44 21.64
C ARG A 179 -6.16 -6.04 23.09
N ARG A 180 -5.59 -6.75 24.07
CA ARG A 180 -5.73 -6.41 25.49
C ARG A 180 -5.02 -5.10 25.83
N ALA A 181 -3.77 -4.93 25.37
CA ALA A 181 -3.04 -3.69 25.56
C ALA A 181 -3.77 -2.49 24.95
N VAL A 182 -4.30 -2.63 23.71
CA VAL A 182 -5.14 -1.61 23.08
C VAL A 182 -6.39 -1.31 23.93
N ALA A 183 -7.12 -2.33 24.39
CA ALA A 183 -8.33 -2.17 25.19
C ALA A 183 -8.07 -1.43 26.52
N THR A 184 -6.91 -1.65 27.15
CA THR A 184 -6.50 -0.93 28.36
C THR A 184 -6.47 0.58 28.16
N HIS A 185 -6.10 1.04 26.96
CA HIS A 185 -5.94 2.45 26.65
C HIS A 185 -7.15 3.08 25.93
N ALA A 186 -8.04 2.28 25.33
CA ALA A 186 -9.14 2.74 24.50
C ALA A 186 -10.20 3.62 25.26
N SER A 187 -10.28 3.51 26.59
CA SER A 187 -11.16 4.38 27.39
C SER A 187 -10.65 5.83 27.54
N ARG A 188 -9.37 6.07 27.16
CA ARG A 188 -8.70 7.38 27.27
C ARG A 188 -8.74 8.17 25.98
N GLY A 189 -8.98 7.52 24.85
CA GLY A 189 -9.02 8.16 23.53
C GLY A 189 -8.90 7.14 22.39
N PRO A 190 -8.87 7.61 21.14
CA PRO A 190 -8.80 6.76 19.96
C PRO A 190 -7.48 5.98 19.88
N ILE A 191 -7.56 4.66 20.01
CA ILE A 191 -6.50 3.70 19.74
C ILE A 191 -7.14 2.38 19.31
N SER A 192 -6.60 1.74 18.28
CA SER A 192 -7.11 0.47 17.75
C SER A 192 -5.98 -0.37 17.12
N VAL A 193 -6.27 -1.65 16.89
CA VAL A 193 -5.50 -2.44 15.91
C VAL A 193 -5.98 -1.97 14.54
N GLY A 194 -5.20 -1.16 13.84
CA GLY A 194 -5.57 -0.57 12.56
C GLY A 194 -5.39 -1.53 11.39
N VAL A 195 -4.34 -2.35 11.42
CA VAL A 195 -4.02 -3.28 10.33
C VAL A 195 -3.59 -4.63 10.88
N ILE A 196 -4.07 -5.70 10.29
CA ILE A 196 -3.55 -7.05 10.46
C ILE A 196 -2.84 -7.43 9.15
N ASN A 197 -1.51 -7.38 9.15
CA ASN A 197 -0.70 -7.63 7.96
C ASN A 197 -0.49 -9.12 7.70
N SER A 198 -0.24 -9.88 8.77
CA SER A 198 0.02 -11.32 8.71
C SER A 198 -0.20 -11.95 10.10
N PRO A 199 -0.17 -13.28 10.23
CA PRO A 199 -0.16 -13.94 11.53
C PRO A 199 0.95 -13.42 12.47
N ARG A 200 2.04 -12.86 11.89
CA ARG A 200 3.22 -12.40 12.62
C ARG A 200 3.37 -10.89 12.72
N GLN A 201 2.43 -10.12 12.16
CA GLN A 201 2.53 -8.66 12.21
C GLN A 201 1.16 -7.99 12.23
N VAL A 202 0.96 -7.12 13.21
CA VAL A 202 -0.18 -6.20 13.28
C VAL A 202 0.31 -4.77 13.48
N VAL A 203 -0.54 -3.80 13.18
CA VAL A 203 -0.24 -2.38 13.39
C VAL A 203 -1.29 -1.80 14.35
N VAL A 204 -0.83 -1.22 15.43
CA VAL A 204 -1.65 -0.41 16.35
C VAL A 204 -1.58 1.03 15.89
N SER A 205 -2.74 1.69 15.81
CA SER A 205 -2.89 3.08 15.37
C SER A 205 -3.74 3.86 16.36
N GLY A 206 -3.44 5.14 16.56
CA GLY A 206 -4.21 5.95 17.49
C GLY A 206 -3.53 7.25 17.87
N GLU A 207 -4.01 7.91 18.91
CA GLU A 207 -3.35 9.07 19.51
C GLU A 207 -1.91 8.73 19.90
N HIS A 208 -0.98 9.65 19.62
CA HIS A 208 0.45 9.42 19.80
C HIS A 208 0.80 8.94 21.23
N GLU A 209 0.28 9.60 22.25
CA GLU A 209 0.56 9.24 23.65
C GLU A 209 -0.02 7.88 24.05
N LEU A 210 -1.18 7.51 23.50
CA LEU A 210 -1.79 6.21 23.76
C LEU A 210 -1.02 5.09 23.05
N VAL A 211 -0.54 5.33 21.83
CA VAL A 211 0.31 4.40 21.08
C VAL A 211 1.63 4.17 21.83
N ILE A 212 2.26 5.23 22.37
CA ILE A 212 3.49 5.11 23.19
C ILE A 212 3.19 4.33 24.47
N SER A 213 2.08 4.62 25.16
CA SER A 213 1.69 3.89 26.39
C SER A 213 1.46 2.40 26.10
N CYS A 214 0.78 2.08 24.99
CA CYS A 214 0.57 0.72 24.51
C CYS A 214 1.90 0.02 24.21
N ARG A 215 2.85 0.69 23.55
CA ARG A 215 4.19 0.18 23.29
C ARG A 215 4.92 -0.23 24.56
N GLU A 216 4.86 0.59 25.60
CA GLU A 216 5.50 0.28 26.88
C GLU A 216 4.83 -0.91 27.60
N GLU A 217 3.51 -1.07 27.45
CA GLU A 217 2.78 -2.25 27.98
C GLU A 217 3.17 -3.52 27.21
N LEU A 218 3.22 -3.47 25.88
CA LEU A 218 3.67 -4.59 25.04
C LEU A 218 5.12 -5.00 25.36
N LYS A 219 6.02 -4.03 25.53
CA LYS A 219 7.41 -4.29 25.92
C LYS A 219 7.51 -5.02 27.25
N ARG A 220 6.69 -4.64 28.26
CA ARG A 220 6.64 -5.35 29.54
C ARG A 220 6.09 -6.77 29.41
N SER A 221 5.28 -7.03 28.40
CA SER A 221 4.75 -8.36 28.05
C SER A 221 5.68 -9.16 27.13
N GLY A 222 6.90 -8.67 26.83
CA GLY A 222 7.87 -9.34 25.97
C GLY A 222 7.56 -9.27 24.48
N VAL A 223 6.61 -8.43 24.06
CA VAL A 223 6.22 -8.29 22.64
C VAL A 223 7.02 -7.18 21.98
N SER A 224 7.69 -7.50 20.87
CA SER A 224 8.50 -6.56 20.09
C SER A 224 7.64 -5.62 19.26
N SER A 225 7.98 -4.34 19.28
CA SER A 225 7.25 -3.34 18.48
C SER A 225 8.14 -2.16 18.09
N THR A 226 7.81 -1.54 16.96
CA THR A 226 8.55 -0.40 16.38
C THR A 226 7.59 0.71 16.00
N LEU A 227 7.82 1.92 16.48
CA LEU A 227 7.09 3.11 16.07
C LEU A 227 7.42 3.41 14.61
N LEU A 228 6.38 3.54 13.77
CA LEU A 228 6.59 3.84 12.36
C LEU A 228 6.86 5.34 12.16
N PRO A 229 7.80 5.72 11.29
CA PRO A 229 8.14 7.13 11.03
C PRO A 229 7.12 7.77 10.07
N ILE A 230 5.84 7.65 10.37
CA ILE A 230 4.75 8.15 9.50
C ILE A 230 4.13 9.41 10.10
N GLY A 231 4.08 9.54 11.44
CA GLY A 231 3.50 10.69 12.14
C GLY A 231 1.99 10.88 11.90
N VAL A 232 1.29 9.83 11.49
CA VAL A 232 -0.15 9.80 11.23
C VAL A 232 -0.69 8.44 11.66
N GLY A 233 -1.82 8.44 12.38
CA GLY A 233 -2.50 7.24 12.87
C GLY A 233 -3.56 6.72 11.90
N PHE A 234 -3.17 6.33 10.67
CA PHE A 234 -4.10 5.76 9.70
C PHE A 234 -4.83 4.53 10.27
N HIS A 235 -6.03 4.28 9.78
CA HIS A 235 -6.89 3.17 10.21
C HIS A 235 -7.29 3.26 11.70
N SER A 236 -7.47 4.50 12.19
CA SER A 236 -7.99 4.78 13.53
C SER A 236 -8.81 6.08 13.55
N ALA A 237 -9.66 6.22 14.56
CA ALA A 237 -10.57 7.36 14.69
C ALA A 237 -9.90 8.73 14.86
N VAL A 238 -8.57 8.79 15.03
CA VAL A 238 -7.84 10.08 15.07
C VAL A 238 -7.98 10.89 13.78
N LEU A 239 -8.28 10.21 12.65
CA LEU A 239 -8.47 10.84 11.34
C LEU A 239 -9.95 11.09 10.99
N ALA A 240 -10.87 10.97 11.95
CA ALA A 240 -12.31 11.11 11.69
C ALA A 240 -12.67 12.47 11.06
N GLU A 241 -11.95 13.54 11.41
CA GLU A 241 -12.17 14.89 10.86
C GLU A 241 -11.85 14.97 9.36
N ALA A 242 -10.97 14.11 8.83
CA ALA A 242 -10.61 14.09 7.42
C ALA A 242 -11.62 13.32 6.54
N VAL A 243 -12.47 12.45 7.11
CA VAL A 243 -13.32 11.53 6.34
C VAL A 243 -14.33 12.28 5.48
N ALA A 244 -15.18 13.14 6.09
CA ALA A 244 -16.21 13.84 5.34
C ALA A 244 -15.66 14.82 4.28
N PRO A 245 -14.65 15.66 4.58
CA PRO A 245 -14.02 16.50 3.56
C PRO A 245 -13.43 15.69 2.39
N PHE A 246 -12.82 14.55 2.67
CA PHE A 246 -12.24 13.70 1.64
C PHE A 246 -13.33 13.02 0.80
N GLU A 247 -14.41 12.51 1.42
CA GLU A 247 -15.54 11.93 0.71
C GLU A 247 -16.18 12.93 -0.28
N GLU A 248 -16.36 14.19 0.14
CA GLU A 248 -16.92 15.24 -0.73
C GLU A 248 -16.01 15.53 -1.94
N ARG A 249 -14.70 15.48 -1.77
CA ARG A 249 -13.76 15.58 -2.89
C ARG A 249 -13.86 14.37 -3.82
N LEU A 250 -13.95 13.16 -3.28
CA LEU A 250 -14.05 11.92 -4.05
C LEU A 250 -15.32 11.84 -4.91
N LYS A 251 -16.44 12.41 -4.44
CA LYS A 251 -17.71 12.48 -5.21
C LYS A 251 -17.61 13.30 -6.50
N GLN A 252 -16.59 14.14 -6.64
CA GLN A 252 -16.38 14.96 -7.84
C GLN A 252 -15.72 14.20 -8.99
N TYR A 253 -15.19 13.01 -8.74
CA TYR A 253 -14.51 12.20 -9.73
C TYR A 253 -15.46 11.21 -10.40
N SER A 254 -15.13 10.86 -11.65
CA SER A 254 -15.85 9.83 -12.40
C SER A 254 -15.16 8.48 -12.28
N TRP A 255 -15.94 7.44 -12.13
CA TRP A 255 -15.49 6.07 -11.93
C TRP A 255 -15.95 5.20 -13.09
N THR A 256 -15.10 4.29 -13.56
CA THR A 256 -15.43 3.31 -14.61
C THR A 256 -15.32 1.90 -14.06
N ALA A 257 -16.00 0.94 -14.69
CA ALA A 257 -15.89 -0.45 -14.26
C ALA A 257 -14.45 -0.98 -14.44
N PRO A 258 -13.93 -1.78 -13.51
CA PRO A 258 -12.60 -2.35 -13.63
C PRO A 258 -12.51 -3.32 -14.81
N MET A 259 -11.43 -3.25 -15.58
CA MET A 259 -11.10 -4.22 -16.63
C MET A 259 -10.36 -5.43 -16.06
N THR A 260 -9.50 -5.20 -15.08
CA THR A 260 -8.83 -6.26 -14.31
C THR A 260 -9.41 -6.27 -12.90
N PRO A 261 -9.77 -7.44 -12.34
CA PRO A 261 -10.34 -7.55 -11.00
C PRO A 261 -9.44 -6.90 -9.94
N VAL A 262 -10.04 -6.12 -9.04
CA VAL A 262 -9.37 -5.49 -7.89
C VAL A 262 -9.99 -6.02 -6.61
N VAL A 263 -9.17 -6.41 -5.66
CA VAL A 263 -9.58 -6.69 -4.28
C VAL A 263 -9.36 -5.46 -3.43
N SER A 264 -10.45 -4.93 -2.86
CA SER A 264 -10.38 -3.80 -1.93
C SER A 264 -9.92 -4.26 -0.55
N SER A 265 -8.97 -3.54 0.03
CA SER A 265 -8.55 -3.74 1.42
C SER A 265 -9.59 -3.23 2.43
N VAL A 266 -10.51 -2.36 2.02
CA VAL A 266 -11.51 -1.76 2.92
C VAL A 266 -12.62 -2.75 3.28
N PHE A 267 -13.18 -3.42 2.27
CA PHE A 267 -14.31 -4.34 2.46
C PHE A 267 -13.98 -5.80 2.18
N GLY A 268 -12.72 -6.12 1.86
CA GLY A 268 -12.24 -7.50 1.69
C GLY A 268 -12.90 -8.27 0.54
N GLY A 269 -13.36 -7.54 -0.49
CA GLY A 269 -14.06 -8.10 -1.65
C GLY A 269 -13.66 -7.41 -2.96
N TYR A 270 -14.29 -7.83 -4.06
CA TYR A 270 -14.01 -7.25 -5.38
C TYR A 270 -14.63 -5.87 -5.54
N VAL A 271 -13.88 -4.98 -6.19
CA VAL A 271 -14.46 -3.76 -6.79
C VAL A 271 -15.11 -4.18 -8.10
N ASP A 272 -16.40 -3.93 -8.23
CA ASP A 272 -17.23 -4.23 -9.40
C ASP A 272 -18.11 -3.03 -9.79
N SER A 273 -18.92 -3.19 -10.82
CA SER A 273 -19.81 -2.12 -11.29
C SER A 273 -20.80 -1.67 -10.21
N ASP A 274 -21.24 -2.57 -9.34
CA ASP A 274 -22.25 -2.28 -8.33
C ASP A 274 -21.65 -1.51 -7.13
N SER A 275 -20.35 -1.68 -6.90
CA SER A 275 -19.62 -0.98 -5.83
C SER A 275 -19.16 0.44 -6.19
N LEU A 276 -19.19 0.84 -7.48
CA LEU A 276 -18.65 2.14 -7.95
C LEU A 276 -19.30 3.34 -7.26
N GLU A 277 -20.62 3.32 -7.07
CA GLU A 277 -21.34 4.40 -6.39
C GLU A 277 -20.91 4.56 -4.91
N ALA A 278 -20.53 3.47 -4.28
CA ALA A 278 -20.09 3.46 -2.88
C ALA A 278 -18.59 3.77 -2.71
N LEU A 279 -17.77 3.71 -3.79
CA LEU A 279 -16.32 3.92 -3.69
C LEU A 279 -15.91 5.22 -3.00
N PRO A 280 -16.54 6.39 -3.25
CA PRO A 280 -16.19 7.61 -2.53
C PRO A 280 -16.28 7.45 -1.01
N SER A 281 -17.40 6.92 -0.51
CA SER A 281 -17.61 6.69 0.92
C SER A 281 -16.66 5.62 1.49
N LEU A 282 -16.44 4.53 0.75
CA LEU A 282 -15.57 3.43 1.16
C LEU A 282 -14.10 3.89 1.26
N LEU A 283 -13.59 4.59 0.24
CA LEU A 283 -12.22 5.09 0.23
C LEU A 283 -11.99 6.21 1.27
N ALA A 284 -12.99 7.02 1.54
CA ALA A 284 -12.91 7.99 2.63
C ALA A 284 -12.89 7.29 4.00
N ALA A 285 -13.77 6.31 4.21
CA ALA A 285 -13.81 5.51 5.42
C ALA A 285 -12.52 4.71 5.65
N GLN A 286 -11.75 4.38 4.60
CA GLN A 286 -10.45 3.70 4.71
C GLN A 286 -9.50 4.41 5.68
N LEU A 287 -9.57 5.75 5.80
CA LEU A 287 -8.73 6.52 6.72
C LEU A 287 -8.84 6.02 8.16
N ILE A 288 -10.02 5.56 8.56
CA ILE A 288 -10.34 5.18 9.95
C ILE A 288 -10.69 3.71 10.13
N THR A 289 -10.92 2.97 9.04
CA THR A 289 -11.37 1.57 9.10
C THR A 289 -10.18 0.62 9.25
N GLN A 290 -10.27 -0.29 10.20
CA GLN A 290 -9.36 -1.44 10.31
C GLN A 290 -9.52 -2.34 9.08
N PHE A 291 -8.42 -2.92 8.60
CA PHE A 291 -8.49 -3.97 7.60
C PHE A 291 -7.55 -5.13 7.92
N ASP A 292 -7.85 -6.28 7.34
CA ASP A 292 -7.04 -7.49 7.43
C ASP A 292 -6.50 -7.85 6.04
N PHE A 293 -5.21 -7.66 5.84
CA PHE A 293 -4.57 -7.94 4.56
C PHE A 293 -4.59 -9.43 4.19
N ARG A 294 -4.70 -10.31 5.20
CA ARG A 294 -4.84 -11.75 5.00
C ARG A 294 -6.12 -12.10 4.27
N ASP A 295 -7.21 -11.38 4.55
CA ASP A 295 -8.50 -11.58 3.88
C ASP A 295 -8.38 -11.19 2.39
N SER A 296 -7.70 -10.09 2.06
CA SER A 296 -7.45 -9.71 0.67
C SER A 296 -6.62 -10.74 -0.09
N LEU A 297 -5.57 -11.29 0.54
CA LEU A 297 -4.76 -12.35 -0.04
C LEU A 297 -5.54 -13.66 -0.18
N LYS A 298 -6.41 -13.98 0.77
CA LYS A 298 -7.29 -15.15 0.69
C LYS A 298 -8.26 -15.06 -0.48
N VAL A 299 -8.88 -13.89 -0.69
CA VAL A 299 -9.77 -13.66 -1.86
C VAL A 299 -8.99 -13.84 -3.16
N ALA A 300 -7.75 -13.31 -3.23
CA ALA A 300 -6.91 -13.48 -4.41
C ALA A 300 -6.54 -14.96 -4.65
N GLN A 301 -6.19 -15.69 -3.61
CA GLN A 301 -5.90 -17.13 -3.69
C GLN A 301 -7.13 -17.95 -4.14
N ASP A 302 -8.30 -17.66 -3.57
CA ASP A 302 -9.55 -18.33 -3.96
C ASP A 302 -9.92 -18.05 -5.43
N ALA A 303 -9.42 -16.93 -6.00
CA ALA A 303 -9.51 -16.62 -7.43
C ALA A 303 -8.44 -17.32 -8.29
N GLY A 304 -7.58 -18.14 -7.70
CA GLY A 304 -6.54 -18.90 -8.41
C GLY A 304 -5.22 -18.12 -8.58
N VAL A 305 -5.00 -17.06 -7.81
CA VAL A 305 -3.69 -16.37 -7.79
C VAL A 305 -2.76 -17.13 -6.86
N ASP A 306 -1.62 -17.55 -7.37
CA ASP A 306 -0.59 -18.29 -6.64
C ASP A 306 0.82 -17.71 -6.87
N MET A 307 0.93 -16.71 -7.76
CA MET A 307 2.13 -15.90 -7.94
C MET A 307 1.83 -14.42 -7.74
N TYR A 308 2.66 -13.71 -6.98
CA TYR A 308 2.51 -12.28 -6.71
C TYR A 308 3.74 -11.49 -7.14
N LEU A 309 3.52 -10.31 -7.72
CA LEU A 309 4.53 -9.30 -7.96
C LEU A 309 4.27 -8.08 -7.07
N ASP A 310 5.21 -7.77 -6.17
CA ASP A 310 5.20 -6.54 -5.38
C ASP A 310 5.68 -5.38 -6.26
N CYS A 311 4.77 -4.52 -6.68
CA CYS A 311 5.02 -3.38 -7.57
C CYS A 311 5.64 -2.17 -6.86
N GLY A 312 5.76 -2.21 -5.54
CA GLY A 312 6.28 -1.10 -4.77
C GLY A 312 7.78 -1.16 -4.50
N PRO A 313 8.39 -0.04 -4.10
CA PRO A 313 9.76 -0.03 -3.64
C PRO A 313 9.91 -0.81 -2.32
N ARG A 314 11.12 -1.37 -2.08
CA ARG A 314 11.55 -2.00 -0.81
C ARG A 314 10.90 -3.35 -0.46
N SER A 315 10.23 -4.02 -1.39
CA SER A 315 9.73 -5.39 -1.20
C SER A 315 8.96 -5.62 0.12
N VAL A 316 8.13 -4.67 0.53
CA VAL A 316 7.42 -4.75 1.82
C VAL A 316 6.31 -5.79 1.77
N LEU A 317 5.49 -5.77 0.72
CA LEU A 317 4.39 -6.73 0.58
C LEU A 317 4.90 -8.14 0.31
N SER A 318 6.01 -8.30 -0.42
CA SER A 318 6.65 -9.61 -0.62
C SER A 318 6.96 -10.29 0.71
N LYS A 319 7.53 -9.54 1.68
CA LYS A 319 7.82 -10.06 3.01
C LYS A 319 6.55 -10.42 3.78
N LEU A 320 5.50 -9.63 3.63
CA LEU A 320 4.21 -9.92 4.26
C LEU A 320 3.56 -11.17 3.68
N VAL A 321 3.56 -11.35 2.36
CA VAL A 321 3.05 -12.57 1.70
C VAL A 321 3.86 -13.78 2.14
N SER A 322 5.20 -13.72 2.12
CA SER A 322 6.06 -14.81 2.58
C SER A 322 5.88 -15.18 4.06
N SER A 323 5.33 -14.27 4.87
CA SER A 323 5.04 -14.53 6.28
C SER A 323 3.64 -15.12 6.54
N GLN A 324 2.81 -15.32 5.50
CA GLN A 324 1.52 -15.97 5.63
C GLN A 324 1.69 -17.48 5.81
N THR A 325 1.04 -18.03 6.81
CA THR A 325 1.10 -19.48 7.11
C THR A 325 -0.07 -20.25 6.52
N ASN A 326 -1.06 -19.54 6.01
CA ASN A 326 -2.35 -20.08 5.55
C ASN A 326 -2.60 -19.97 4.04
N LEU A 327 -1.62 -19.48 3.28
CA LEU A 327 -1.71 -19.32 1.82
C LEU A 327 -1.03 -20.49 1.11
N GLY A 328 -1.02 -21.71 1.51
CA GLY A 328 -0.47 -22.84 0.76
C GLY A 328 0.85 -22.52 0.01
N ASP A 329 1.06 -23.13 -1.14
CA ASP A 329 2.24 -22.90 -1.98
C ASP A 329 2.00 -21.67 -2.89
N VAL A 330 2.31 -20.47 -2.38
CA VAL A 330 2.32 -19.22 -3.18
C VAL A 330 3.76 -18.74 -3.39
N SER A 331 4.02 -18.24 -4.59
CA SER A 331 5.28 -17.55 -4.90
C SER A 331 5.09 -16.03 -4.85
N VAL A 332 6.08 -15.33 -4.35
CA VAL A 332 6.11 -13.86 -4.41
C VAL A 332 7.46 -13.38 -4.87
N THR A 333 7.43 -12.43 -5.79
CA THR A 333 8.60 -11.73 -6.26
C THR A 333 8.42 -10.22 -6.07
N HIS A 334 9.48 -9.47 -6.20
CA HIS A 334 9.46 -8.01 -6.15
C HIS A 334 10.42 -7.44 -7.17
N LEU A 335 10.15 -6.21 -7.57
CA LEU A 335 11.08 -5.43 -8.35
C LEU A 335 12.22 -5.00 -7.43
N ASP A 336 13.45 -5.46 -7.72
CA ASP A 336 14.61 -5.01 -6.94
C ASP A 336 15.16 -3.73 -7.55
N TYR A 337 15.12 -2.68 -6.77
CA TYR A 337 15.53 -1.33 -7.18
C TYR A 337 17.01 -1.04 -6.91
N GLY A 338 17.81 -2.09 -6.64
CA GLY A 338 19.22 -1.96 -6.30
C GLY A 338 19.45 -1.53 -4.84
N PRO A 339 20.70 -1.48 -4.39
CA PRO A 339 21.03 -1.07 -3.03
C PRO A 339 20.62 0.39 -2.80
N ALA A 340 19.91 0.60 -1.69
CA ALA A 340 19.48 1.91 -1.20
C ALA A 340 20.67 2.78 -0.80
#